data_cf83a5495e59558703521a7318b3d338
#
_entry.id   cf83a5495e59558703521a7318b3d338
#
_cell.length_a   1.000
_cell.length_b   1.000
_cell.length_c   1.000
_cell.angle_alpha   90.00
_cell.angle_beta   90.00
_cell.angle_gamma   90.00
#
_symmetry.space_group_name_H-M   'P 1'
#
loop_
_entity.id
_entity.type
_entity.pdbx_description
1 polymer ?
#
loop_
_entity_poly.entity_id
_entity_poly.type
_entity_poly.pdbx_seq_one_letter_code
_entity_poly.pdbx_strand_id
1 'polypeptide(L)'
;MDKTNDNNHWYYEKTKFADDTPSGHDLTPFEQVIQEIVAMHDKKQADYGRADVGDPFANVRASEDFGIPGWIGSVVRANDKVRRLQKAARGGKLVNESIEDSLLDAAVYFIIALCLFREENDKG
;
A
#
# COMPACT_ATOMS: atom_id res chain seq x y z
N MET A 1 -0.81 -32.29 -0.55
CA MET A 1 -0.84 -31.91 -0.67
C MET A 1 -1.03 -31.21 -1.09
N ASP A 2 -1.02 -30.87 -1.12
CA ASP A 2 -1.08 -30.45 -1.63
C ASP A 2 -0.73 -29.67 -2.20
N LYS A 3 -0.28 -29.71 -2.21
CA LYS A 3 0.41 -29.07 -2.92
C LYS A 3 -0.09 -28.77 -4.14
N THR A 4 -0.94 -29.31 -4.32
CA THR A 4 -1.62 -29.08 -5.45
C THR A 4 -1.86 -27.68 -5.64
N ASN A 5 -2.04 -26.98 -4.71
CA ASN A 5 -2.28 -25.60 -4.85
C ASN A 5 -1.08 -24.87 -4.39
N ASP A 6 -0.09 -24.82 -5.25
CA ASP A 6 1.16 -24.26 -4.87
C ASP A 6 1.09 -22.83 -4.46
N ASN A 7 0.23 -22.05 -5.12
CA ASN A 7 0.13 -20.64 -4.77
C ASN A 7 -0.38 -20.45 -3.37
N ASN A 8 -1.40 -21.18 -3.02
CA ASN A 8 -1.95 -21.08 -1.68
C ASN A 8 -1.05 -21.72 -0.67
N HIS A 9 -0.37 -22.79 -1.08
CA HIS A 9 0.53 -23.46 -0.18
C HIS A 9 1.62 -22.50 0.31
N TRP A 10 2.20 -21.76 -0.62
CA TRP A 10 3.23 -20.82 -0.27
C TRP A 10 2.70 -19.77 0.70
N TYR A 11 1.53 -19.25 0.41
CA TYR A 11 0.93 -18.22 1.22
C TYR A 11 0.62 -18.71 2.63
N TYR A 12 0.05 -19.89 2.70
CA TYR A 12 -0.29 -20.46 4.00
C TYR A 12 0.92 -20.71 4.84
N GLU A 13 1.98 -21.18 4.24
CA GLU A 13 3.16 -21.45 5.01
C GLU A 13 3.72 -20.21 5.62
N LYS A 14 3.75 -19.13 4.86
CA LYS A 14 4.25 -17.88 5.40
C LYS A 14 3.38 -17.38 6.53
N THR A 15 2.11 -17.48 6.37
CA THR A 15 1.18 -17.04 7.40
C THR A 15 1.27 -17.92 8.63
N LYS A 16 1.39 -19.21 8.39
CA LYS A 16 1.41 -20.17 9.45
C LYS A 16 2.59 -19.98 10.38
N PHE A 17 3.70 -19.59 9.80
CA PHE A 17 4.93 -19.40 10.57
C PHE A 17 5.23 -17.94 10.81
N ALA A 18 4.19 -17.17 10.97
CA ALA A 18 4.38 -15.75 11.23
C ALA A 18 5.19 -15.53 12.50
N ASP A 19 5.03 -16.42 13.45
CA ASP A 19 5.78 -16.32 14.70
C ASP A 19 7.26 -16.53 14.48
N ASP A 20 7.58 -17.32 13.47
CA ASP A 20 8.96 -17.61 13.16
C ASP A 20 9.42 -16.63 12.09
N THR A 21 9.29 -15.38 12.37
CA THR A 21 9.61 -14.35 11.40
C THR A 21 11.00 -14.57 10.85
N PRO A 22 11.13 -14.71 9.55
CA PRO A 22 12.44 -14.94 8.97
C PRO A 22 13.30 -13.69 9.10
N SER A 23 14.59 -13.90 9.14
CA SER A 23 15.49 -12.77 9.12
C SER A 23 15.42 -12.15 7.74
N GLY A 24 15.99 -10.96 7.61
CA GLY A 24 15.89 -10.24 6.36
C GLY A 24 16.39 -11.03 5.16
N HIS A 25 17.41 -11.84 5.35
CA HIS A 25 17.99 -12.57 4.22
C HIS A 25 17.12 -13.73 3.77
N ASP A 26 16.11 -14.09 4.54
CA ASP A 26 15.20 -15.16 4.15
C ASP A 26 14.01 -14.67 3.38
N LEU A 27 13.88 -13.38 3.23
CA LEU A 27 12.71 -12.82 2.56
C LEU A 27 12.87 -12.86 1.05
N THR A 28 11.78 -13.15 0.36
CA THR A 28 11.79 -13.00 -1.09
C THR A 28 11.79 -11.51 -1.42
N PRO A 29 12.15 -11.16 -2.65
CA PRO A 29 12.09 -9.74 -3.04
C PRO A 29 10.70 -9.14 -2.83
N PHE A 30 9.66 -9.91 -3.08
CA PHE A 30 8.31 -9.43 -2.87
C PHE A 30 8.06 -9.11 -1.40
N GLU A 31 8.48 -10.02 -0.52
CA GLU A 31 8.30 -9.81 0.89
C GLU A 31 9.12 -8.64 1.41
N GLN A 32 10.30 -8.43 0.84
CA GLN A 32 11.11 -7.30 1.23
C GLN A 32 10.41 -5.99 0.93
N VAL A 33 9.79 -5.91 -0.24
CA VAL A 33 9.05 -4.69 -0.60
C VAL A 33 7.86 -4.50 0.32
N ILE A 34 7.15 -5.58 0.63
CA ILE A 34 6.02 -5.47 1.55
C ILE A 34 6.48 -4.94 2.91
N GLN A 35 7.60 -5.43 3.40
CA GLN A 35 8.12 -4.93 4.68
C GLN A 35 8.48 -3.45 4.61
N GLU A 36 9.07 -3.04 3.49
CA GLU A 36 9.41 -1.64 3.31
C GLU A 36 8.17 -0.78 3.33
N ILE A 37 7.12 -1.25 2.69
CA ILE A 37 5.86 -0.51 2.64
C ILE A 37 5.27 -0.35 4.03
N VAL A 38 5.27 -1.44 4.80
CA VAL A 38 4.74 -1.39 6.15
C VAL A 38 5.53 -0.41 7.00
N ALA A 39 6.85 -0.47 6.92
CA ALA A 39 7.69 0.42 7.72
C ALA A 39 7.49 1.88 7.33
N MET A 40 7.35 2.14 6.04
CA MET A 40 7.14 3.50 5.56
C MET A 40 5.80 4.03 6.02
N HIS A 41 4.78 3.20 5.95
CA HIS A 41 3.44 3.60 6.36
C HIS A 41 3.40 3.90 7.86
N ASP A 42 4.03 3.04 8.66
CA ASP A 42 4.07 3.25 10.10
C ASP A 42 4.78 4.55 10.45
N LYS A 43 5.85 4.84 9.74
CA LYS A 43 6.58 6.06 10.00
C LYS A 43 5.76 7.29 9.68
N LYS A 44 5.06 7.25 8.55
CA LYS A 44 4.24 8.40 8.17
C LYS A 44 3.12 8.62 9.16
N GLN A 45 2.57 7.55 9.69
CA GLN A 45 1.52 7.71 10.68
C GLN A 45 2.03 8.31 11.96
N ALA A 46 3.23 7.99 12.34
CA ALA A 46 3.82 8.60 13.52
C ALA A 46 3.94 10.09 13.34
N ASP A 47 4.23 10.54 12.12
CA ASP A 47 4.39 11.95 11.84
C ASP A 47 3.07 12.70 11.69
N TYR A 48 2.13 12.11 10.98
CA TYR A 48 0.91 12.82 10.60
C TYR A 48 -0.29 12.46 11.44
N GLY A 49 -0.35 11.24 11.88
CA GLY A 49 -1.56 10.74 12.51
C GLY A 49 -1.70 11.05 13.97
N ARG A 50 -0.64 11.57 14.57
CA ARG A 50 -0.70 11.76 16.01
C ARG A 50 -1.76 12.72 16.43
N ALA A 51 -1.91 13.78 15.66
CA ALA A 51 -2.90 14.79 16.00
C ALA A 51 -4.31 14.30 15.71
N ASP A 52 -4.44 13.45 14.73
CA ASP A 52 -5.74 12.94 14.33
C ASP A 52 -5.90 11.55 14.87
N VAL A 53 -5.97 11.49 16.13
CA VAL A 53 -6.03 10.23 16.81
C VAL A 53 -7.13 9.36 16.26
N GLY A 54 -6.79 8.17 15.87
CA GLY A 54 -7.78 7.18 15.53
C GLY A 54 -8.06 6.97 14.08
N ASP A 55 -7.60 7.85 13.19
CA ASP A 55 -7.84 7.63 11.78
C ASP A 55 -6.57 7.79 10.97
N PRO A 56 -5.89 6.68 10.72
CA PRO A 56 -4.63 6.74 9.96
C PRO A 56 -4.81 7.15 8.51
N PHE A 57 -6.04 7.15 8.02
CA PHE A 57 -6.29 7.49 6.62
C PHE A 57 -6.98 8.84 6.45
N ALA A 58 -6.90 9.69 7.47
CA ALA A 58 -7.64 10.96 7.44
C ALA A 58 -7.38 11.77 6.20
N ASN A 59 -6.12 11.82 5.76
CA ASN A 59 -5.78 12.59 4.56
C ASN A 59 -6.53 12.12 3.34
N VAL A 60 -6.64 10.82 3.21
CA VAL A 60 -7.27 10.24 2.03
C VAL A 60 -8.77 10.38 2.11
N ARG A 61 -9.31 10.36 3.31
CA ARG A 61 -10.75 10.47 3.48
C ARG A 61 -11.28 11.87 3.19
N ALA A 62 -10.39 12.82 2.99
CA ALA A 62 -10.84 14.18 2.70
C ALA A 62 -11.76 14.24 1.49
N SER A 63 -11.65 13.28 0.59
CA SER A 63 -12.54 13.23 -0.57
C SER A 63 -14.00 13.07 -0.15
N GLU A 64 -14.25 12.54 1.03
CA GLU A 64 -15.62 12.33 1.50
C GLU A 64 -16.34 13.65 1.72
N ASP A 65 -15.59 14.71 1.97
CA ASP A 65 -16.17 16.04 2.11
C ASP A 65 -16.82 16.50 0.82
N PHE A 66 -16.45 15.88 -0.29
CA PHE A 66 -17.01 16.22 -1.59
C PHE A 66 -17.95 15.14 -2.09
N GLY A 67 -18.36 14.24 -1.23
CA GLY A 67 -19.26 13.18 -1.63
C GLY A 67 -18.58 12.05 -2.36
N ILE A 68 -17.28 11.95 -2.28
CA ILE A 68 -16.53 10.91 -2.97
C ILE A 68 -16.00 9.92 -1.94
N PRO A 69 -16.33 8.63 -2.09
CA PRO A 69 -15.84 7.65 -1.11
C PRO A 69 -14.35 7.71 -0.93
N GLY A 70 -13.91 7.45 0.28
CA GLY A 70 -12.48 7.52 0.60
C GLY A 70 -11.61 6.64 -0.28
N TRP A 71 -12.09 5.44 -0.60
CA TRP A 71 -11.28 4.55 -1.42
C TRP A 71 -11.04 5.12 -2.82
N ILE A 72 -12.04 5.84 -3.35
CA ILE A 72 -11.85 6.49 -4.64
C ILE A 72 -10.85 7.62 -4.52
N GLY A 73 -10.91 8.36 -3.41
CA GLY A 73 -9.92 9.40 -3.17
C GLY A 73 -8.51 8.84 -3.19
N SER A 74 -8.34 7.66 -2.62
CA SER A 74 -7.02 7.03 -2.62
C SER A 74 -6.60 6.63 -4.03
N VAL A 75 -7.55 6.13 -4.82
CA VAL A 75 -7.24 5.76 -6.20
C VAL A 75 -6.83 6.99 -7.00
N VAL A 76 -7.46 8.13 -6.76
CA VAL A 76 -7.09 9.35 -7.44
C VAL A 76 -5.64 9.72 -7.13
N ARG A 77 -5.24 9.55 -5.88
CA ARG A 77 -3.86 9.79 -5.50
C ARG A 77 -2.91 8.83 -6.19
N ALA A 78 -3.30 7.56 -6.27
CA ALA A 78 -2.50 6.58 -6.97
C ALA A 78 -2.35 6.97 -8.44
N ASN A 79 -3.40 7.52 -9.01
CA ASN A 79 -3.38 7.90 -10.41
C ASN A 79 -2.33 8.98 -10.70
N ASP A 80 -2.11 9.88 -9.75
CA ASP A 80 -1.07 10.87 -9.92
C ASP A 80 0.29 10.20 -10.07
N LYS A 81 0.52 9.16 -9.29
CA LYS A 81 1.78 8.44 -9.38
C LYS A 81 1.89 7.67 -10.69
N VAL A 82 0.78 7.12 -11.16
CA VAL A 82 0.77 6.42 -12.43
C VAL A 82 1.14 7.40 -13.56
N ARG A 83 0.65 8.63 -13.50
CA ARG A 83 0.98 9.61 -14.52
C ARG A 83 2.48 9.91 -14.54
N ARG A 84 3.10 9.97 -13.37
CA ARG A 84 4.54 10.15 -13.32
C ARG A 84 5.26 8.99 -13.97
N LEU A 85 4.78 7.78 -13.73
CA LEU A 85 5.38 6.60 -14.32
C LEU A 85 5.21 6.59 -15.83
N GLN A 86 4.07 7.04 -16.32
CA GLN A 86 3.84 7.13 -17.75
C GLN A 86 4.80 8.11 -18.39
N LYS A 87 5.04 9.22 -17.72
CA LYS A 87 6.00 10.19 -18.22
C LYS A 87 7.40 9.59 -18.28
N ALA A 88 7.80 8.90 -17.23
CA ALA A 88 9.12 8.27 -17.20
C ALA A 88 9.25 7.21 -18.28
N ALA A 89 8.19 6.44 -18.52
CA ALA A 89 8.23 5.39 -19.52
C ALA A 89 8.41 5.95 -20.93
N ARG A 90 7.99 7.20 -21.13
CA ARG A 90 8.16 7.85 -22.42
C ARG A 90 9.46 8.64 -22.53
N GLY A 91 10.34 8.44 -21.57
CA GLY A 91 11.63 9.08 -21.61
C GLY A 91 11.71 10.44 -20.93
N GLY A 92 10.63 10.87 -20.29
CA GLY A 92 10.64 12.11 -19.55
C GLY A 92 11.38 11.93 -18.25
N LYS A 93 11.79 13.06 -17.66
CA LYS A 93 12.48 13.01 -16.40
C LYS A 93 11.53 13.36 -15.28
N LEU A 94 11.67 12.67 -14.16
CA LEU A 94 10.94 13.01 -12.96
C LEU A 94 11.80 13.95 -12.15
N VAL A 95 11.18 15.01 -11.64
CA VAL A 95 11.93 16.07 -10.98
C VAL A 95 12.05 15.85 -9.49
N ASN A 96 10.97 15.51 -8.83
CA ASN A 96 10.95 15.49 -7.38
C ASN A 96 10.92 14.12 -6.74
N GLU A 97 10.79 13.09 -7.53
CA GLU A 97 10.82 11.75 -6.96
C GLU A 97 11.22 10.77 -8.04
N SER A 98 11.77 9.65 -7.60
CA SER A 98 12.27 8.64 -8.50
C SER A 98 11.13 7.74 -9.01
N ILE A 99 11.46 6.92 -9.99
CA ILE A 99 10.53 5.89 -10.45
C ILE A 99 10.18 4.94 -9.30
N GLU A 100 11.20 4.57 -8.55
CA GLU A 100 10.97 3.65 -7.43
C GLU A 100 10.01 4.27 -6.40
N ASP A 101 10.22 5.54 -6.06
CA ASP A 101 9.33 6.21 -5.11
C ASP A 101 7.91 6.25 -5.63
N SER A 102 7.74 6.51 -6.91
CA SER A 102 6.40 6.56 -7.49
C SER A 102 5.73 5.20 -7.46
N LEU A 103 6.50 4.14 -7.71
CA LEU A 103 5.94 2.79 -7.64
C LEU A 103 5.52 2.45 -6.22
N LEU A 104 6.36 2.78 -5.25
CA LEU A 104 6.02 2.50 -3.85
C LEU A 104 4.78 3.29 -3.43
N ASP A 105 4.75 4.57 -3.79
CA ASP A 105 3.61 5.40 -3.40
C ASP A 105 2.32 4.90 -4.03
N ALA A 106 2.36 4.52 -5.30
CA ALA A 106 1.18 4.00 -5.96
C ALA A 106 0.69 2.74 -5.25
N ALA A 107 1.63 1.86 -4.91
CA ALA A 107 1.26 0.62 -4.23
C ALA A 107 0.58 0.91 -2.90
N VAL A 108 1.13 1.86 -2.15
CA VAL A 108 0.56 2.20 -0.85
C VAL A 108 -0.85 2.75 -1.01
N TYR A 109 -1.07 3.63 -1.98
CA TYR A 109 -2.40 4.19 -2.17
C TYR A 109 -3.41 3.13 -2.58
N PHE A 110 -2.99 2.14 -3.37
CA PHE A 110 -3.89 1.05 -3.72
C PHE A 110 -4.20 0.17 -2.53
N ILE A 111 -3.22 -0.07 -1.67
CA ILE A 111 -3.46 -0.84 -0.45
C ILE A 111 -4.45 -0.09 0.44
N ILE A 112 -4.24 1.21 0.60
CA ILE A 112 -5.14 2.01 1.41
C ILE A 112 -6.54 1.99 0.81
N ALA A 113 -6.64 2.07 -0.50
CA ALA A 113 -7.94 2.02 -1.15
C ALA A 113 -8.66 0.72 -0.82
N LEU A 114 -7.92 -0.38 -0.83
CA LEU A 114 -8.54 -1.67 -0.50
C LEU A 114 -9.01 -1.69 0.95
N CYS A 115 -8.21 -1.14 1.85
CA CYS A 115 -8.61 -1.07 3.25
C CYS A 115 -9.91 -0.27 3.41
N LEU A 116 -9.99 0.88 2.75
CA LEU A 116 -11.16 1.73 2.86
C LEU A 116 -12.37 1.11 2.18
N PHE A 117 -12.15 0.43 1.06
CA PHE A 117 -13.23 -0.25 0.38
C PHE A 117 -13.82 -1.33 1.27
N ARG A 118 -12.98 -2.11 1.92
CA ARG A 118 -13.44 -3.16 2.81
C ARG A 118 -14.19 -2.58 4.00
N GLU A 119 -13.67 -1.50 4.54
CA GLU A 119 -14.32 -0.86 5.67
C GLU A 119 -15.72 -0.40 5.32
N GLU A 120 -15.85 0.21 4.16
CA GLU A 120 -17.13 0.72 3.72
C GLU A 120 -18.13 -0.40 3.49
N ASN A 121 -17.67 -1.48 2.89
CA ASN A 121 -18.56 -2.59 2.60
C ASN A 121 -18.91 -3.40 3.83
N ASP A 122 -18.03 -3.42 4.81
CA ASP A 122 -18.33 -4.13 6.04
C ASP A 122 -19.43 -3.47 6.84
N LYS A 123 -19.62 -2.19 6.63
CA LYS A 123 -20.66 -1.46 7.35
C LYS A 123 -22.04 -1.76 6.81
N GLY A 124 -22.11 -2.10 5.58
CA GLY A 124 -23.36 -2.33 4.92
C GLY A 124 -23.83 -3.72 5.11
#